data_12f0259137fdb6310e08cbeefc9af800
#
_entry.id   12f0259137fdb6310e08cbeefc9af800
#
_cell.length_a   1.000
_cell.length_b   1.000
_cell.length_c   1.000
_cell.angle_alpha   90.00
_cell.angle_beta   90.00
_cell.angle_gamma   90.00
#
_symmetry.space_group_name_H-M   'P 1'
#
loop_
_entity.id
_entity.type
_entity.pdbx_description
1 polymer ?
#
loop_
_entity_poly.entity_id
_entity_poly.type
_entity_poly.pdbx_seq_one_letter_code
_entity_poly.pdbx_strand_id
1 'polypeptide(L)'
;MTQVPVILMPQNTCRATLAFAASCLLASLAICDNAHATLMLPTDALDANLTADVPACHRYDGLQPQGTTSVPISTCETLSPDLGKFRASLTDNGWWIEGGTFLGGTFDLLNHAAHPQLYIGQDPTYRANTYVYITYDLSRIGFAGASQLVFNANVQAFSYAGENPTGFAINSLYISQRFNDGREQVQYGFDELGNQFYGFSLGTNSTTSPAGVGSSIPYEVGFIFNKSAPEINLRLASHDTHFYDRFGVTRSVDPQGPQADWDANNFWGLKWHIPGAGPLYINELGYQLDAQPQQHMMWLRQGVIYNASRFTGFNGGYADGNYAYYMVGDYQLFQTDSTQPYRGFYINAKADYAPPDRNVFAGDIGATFYVLGPFDRPYDVLALGYTYNQLSRSFEHMREASGYTAVDFSRNYALSYVYRLGRGVYLSNQLSYTVNPIPSPKQAPALTWMSSLSLSY
;
A
#
# COMPACT_ATOMS: atom_id res chain seq x y z
N MET A 1 -61.39 -12.07 6.97
CA MET A 1 -60.11 -12.70 7.47
C MET A 1 -59.30 -13.00 6.23
N THR A 2 -58.47 -12.05 5.84
CA THR A 2 -57.60 -12.14 4.66
C THR A 2 -56.16 -12.16 5.18
N GLN A 3 -55.48 -13.28 5.01
CA GLN A 3 -54.09 -13.46 5.39
C GLN A 3 -53.19 -12.66 4.44
N VAL A 4 -52.32 -11.80 4.99
CA VAL A 4 -51.28 -11.10 4.28
C VAL A 4 -50.04 -12.04 4.23
N PRO A 5 -49.44 -12.28 3.06
CA PRO A 5 -48.24 -13.12 2.99
C PRO A 5 -47.04 -12.38 3.56
N VAL A 6 -46.37 -12.99 4.52
CA VAL A 6 -45.07 -12.58 5.03
C VAL A 6 -44.02 -12.90 3.95
N ILE A 7 -43.47 -11.89 3.32
CA ILE A 7 -42.32 -12.03 2.43
C ILE A 7 -41.08 -12.16 3.32
N LEU A 8 -40.59 -13.36 3.44
CA LEU A 8 -39.25 -13.64 4.00
C LEU A 8 -38.19 -13.08 3.03
N MET A 9 -37.57 -11.95 3.39
CA MET A 9 -36.37 -11.47 2.71
C MET A 9 -35.21 -12.42 2.98
N PRO A 10 -34.39 -12.76 2.00
CA PRO A 10 -33.25 -13.65 2.20
C PRO A 10 -32.22 -13.00 3.11
N GLN A 11 -31.81 -13.73 4.14
CA GLN A 11 -30.81 -13.29 5.15
C GLN A 11 -29.41 -12.99 4.58
N ASN A 12 -29.17 -13.28 3.31
CA ASN A 12 -27.86 -13.13 2.68
C ASN A 12 -27.47 -11.68 2.33
N THR A 13 -28.43 -10.77 2.16
CA THR A 13 -28.12 -9.37 1.81
C THR A 13 -27.53 -8.57 2.97
N CYS A 14 -27.90 -8.92 4.22
CA CYS A 14 -27.38 -8.23 5.41
C CYS A 14 -25.92 -8.62 5.74
N ARG A 15 -25.48 -9.84 5.39
CA ARG A 15 -24.10 -10.29 5.61
C ARG A 15 -23.11 -9.65 4.64
N ALA A 16 -23.49 -9.44 3.39
CA ALA A 16 -22.65 -8.80 2.39
C ALA A 16 -22.36 -7.32 2.72
N THR A 17 -23.37 -6.60 3.23
CA THR A 17 -23.21 -5.17 3.58
C THR A 17 -22.35 -4.95 4.83
N LEU A 18 -22.41 -5.87 5.81
CA LEU A 18 -21.56 -5.84 6.99
C LEU A 18 -20.09 -6.18 6.66
N ALA A 19 -19.88 -7.16 5.77
CA ALA A 19 -18.55 -7.51 5.31
C ALA A 19 -17.90 -6.36 4.52
N PHE A 20 -18.67 -5.64 3.69
CA PHE A 20 -18.17 -4.49 2.94
C PHE A 20 -17.77 -3.31 3.83
N ALA A 21 -18.61 -2.95 4.80
CA ALA A 21 -18.29 -1.88 5.75
C ALA A 21 -17.08 -2.21 6.63
N ALA A 22 -16.95 -3.46 7.08
CA ALA A 22 -15.81 -3.92 7.84
C ALA A 22 -14.52 -3.97 6.97
N SER A 23 -14.62 -4.41 5.72
CA SER A 23 -13.48 -4.49 4.80
C SER A 23 -12.89 -3.10 4.49
N CYS A 24 -13.72 -2.08 4.29
CA CYS A 24 -13.24 -0.72 3.98
C CYS A 24 -12.47 -0.08 5.15
N LEU A 25 -12.87 -0.34 6.39
CA LEU A 25 -12.16 0.21 7.56
C LEU A 25 -10.86 -0.56 7.86
N LEU A 26 -10.88 -1.84 7.61
CA LEU A 26 -9.76 -2.74 7.85
C LEU A 26 -8.68 -2.58 6.78
N ALA A 27 -9.09 -2.27 5.57
CA ALA A 27 -8.18 -1.88 4.51
C ALA A 27 -7.35 -0.64 4.90
N SER A 28 -7.93 0.34 5.61
CA SER A 28 -7.17 1.52 6.05
C SER A 28 -6.07 1.21 7.09
N LEU A 29 -6.17 0.10 7.80
CA LEU A 29 -5.11 -0.37 8.71
C LEU A 29 -4.13 -1.33 8.01
N ALA A 30 -4.58 -2.08 7.02
CA ALA A 30 -3.73 -2.96 6.21
C ALA A 30 -2.84 -2.21 5.20
N ILE A 31 -3.18 -0.95 4.84
CA ILE A 31 -2.41 -0.10 3.91
C ILE A 31 -1.03 0.24 4.46
N CYS A 32 -0.82 0.21 5.78
CA CYS A 32 0.53 0.38 6.31
C CYS A 32 1.54 -0.65 5.76
N ASP A 33 1.07 -1.76 5.21
CA ASP A 33 1.93 -2.81 4.68
C ASP A 33 2.13 -2.78 3.15
N ASN A 34 1.26 -2.08 2.40
CA ASN A 34 1.30 -2.07 0.93
C ASN A 34 1.50 -0.67 0.32
N ALA A 35 1.43 0.41 1.10
CA ALA A 35 1.73 1.75 0.60
C ALA A 35 3.25 1.96 0.66
N HIS A 36 3.93 1.49 -0.33
CA HIS A 36 5.38 1.54 -0.43
C HIS A 36 5.79 2.60 -1.43
N ALA A 37 6.47 3.62 -0.98
CA ALA A 37 7.12 4.59 -1.84
C ALA A 37 8.61 4.36 -1.88
N THR A 38 9.16 4.52 -3.03
CA THR A 38 10.58 4.38 -3.26
C THR A 38 11.30 5.68 -3.35
N LEU A 39 12.44 5.64 -2.76
CA LEU A 39 13.57 6.44 -3.16
C LEU A 39 14.69 5.53 -3.63
N MET A 40 15.21 5.83 -4.81
CA MET A 40 16.60 5.50 -5.03
C MET A 40 17.40 6.33 -4.03
N LEU A 41 17.70 5.75 -2.86
CA LEU A 41 18.84 6.23 -2.10
C LEU A 41 20.03 6.15 -3.06
N PRO A 42 20.85 7.16 -3.17
CA PRO A 42 22.18 6.97 -3.73
C PRO A 42 22.79 5.86 -2.88
N THR A 43 22.88 4.69 -3.45
CA THR A 43 23.35 3.47 -2.78
C THR A 43 24.74 3.66 -2.19
N ASP A 44 25.46 4.65 -2.69
CA ASP A 44 26.86 4.94 -2.31
C ASP A 44 27.04 5.63 -0.95
N ALA A 45 26.01 6.24 -0.39
CA ALA A 45 26.12 6.99 0.86
C ALA A 45 25.91 6.17 2.14
N LEU A 46 25.22 5.02 2.06
CA LEU A 46 24.88 4.20 3.22
C LEU A 46 26.04 3.34 3.74
N ASP A 47 27.02 3.05 2.90
CA ASP A 47 28.00 1.99 3.16
C ASP A 47 29.44 2.45 3.44
N ALA A 48 29.72 3.75 3.47
CA ALA A 48 31.09 4.24 3.65
C ALA A 48 31.78 3.82 4.98
N ASN A 49 31.03 3.20 5.89
CA ASN A 49 31.56 2.74 7.19
C ASN A 49 31.43 1.24 7.49
N LEU A 50 30.93 0.43 6.55
CA LEU A 50 30.77 -1.01 6.75
C LEU A 50 31.75 -1.79 5.85
N THR A 51 32.79 -2.33 6.43
CA THR A 51 33.77 -3.35 5.94
C THR A 51 33.96 -3.56 4.42
N ALA A 52 35.18 -3.79 4.00
CA ALA A 52 35.69 -3.85 2.63
C ALA A 52 34.99 -4.78 1.59
N ASP A 53 33.94 -5.51 1.97
CA ASP A 53 33.17 -6.41 1.09
C ASP A 53 31.86 -5.83 0.55
N VAL A 54 31.49 -4.62 0.96
CA VAL A 54 30.20 -3.98 0.65
C VAL A 54 30.04 -3.53 -0.81
N PRO A 55 31.06 -3.05 -1.54
CA PRO A 55 30.88 -2.59 -2.92
C PRO A 55 30.31 -3.65 -3.88
N ALA A 56 30.47 -4.93 -3.60
CA ALA A 56 30.09 -6.00 -4.51
C ALA A 56 28.57 -6.25 -4.56
N CYS A 57 27.82 -6.00 -3.49
CA CYS A 57 26.38 -6.27 -3.44
C CYS A 57 25.53 -5.18 -4.09
N HIS A 58 25.97 -3.92 -4.14
CA HIS A 58 25.24 -2.83 -4.80
C HIS A 58 25.02 -3.05 -6.30
N ARG A 59 25.91 -3.81 -6.95
CA ARG A 59 25.72 -4.16 -8.36
C ARG A 59 24.40 -4.91 -8.63
N TYR A 60 23.85 -5.56 -7.61
CA TYR A 60 22.60 -6.30 -7.73
C TYR A 60 21.39 -5.37 -7.75
N ASP A 61 21.44 -4.23 -7.08
CA ASP A 61 20.33 -3.28 -6.97
C ASP A 61 19.96 -2.65 -8.31
N GLY A 62 20.87 -2.60 -9.28
CA GLY A 62 20.59 -2.14 -10.65
C GLY A 62 19.56 -2.96 -11.42
N LEU A 63 19.25 -4.18 -10.96
CA LEU A 63 18.25 -5.07 -11.54
C LEU A 63 16.96 -5.15 -10.69
N GLN A 64 16.81 -4.35 -9.62
CA GLN A 64 15.59 -4.26 -8.84
C GLN A 64 14.38 -3.85 -9.70
N PRO A 65 13.14 -4.18 -9.28
CA PRO A 65 11.94 -3.88 -10.06
C PRO A 65 11.85 -2.41 -10.47
N GLN A 66 11.62 -2.16 -11.74
CA GLN A 66 11.43 -0.84 -12.30
C GLN A 66 9.94 -0.48 -12.34
N GLY A 67 9.62 0.81 -12.20
CA GLY A 67 8.27 1.34 -12.36
C GLY A 67 7.44 1.39 -11.09
N THR A 68 7.91 0.79 -10.00
CA THR A 68 7.21 0.83 -8.72
C THR A 68 7.57 2.09 -7.93
N THR A 69 6.64 2.58 -7.12
CA THR A 69 6.90 3.60 -6.09
C THR A 69 7.49 2.97 -4.82
N SER A 70 7.46 1.65 -4.73
CA SER A 70 8.05 0.85 -3.66
C SER A 70 9.26 0.10 -4.18
N VAL A 71 10.44 0.38 -3.66
CA VAL A 71 11.65 -0.42 -3.95
C VAL A 71 11.84 -1.44 -2.87
N PRO A 72 12.16 -2.68 -3.23
CA PRO A 72 12.67 -3.65 -2.28
C PRO A 72 13.85 -3.07 -1.49
N ILE A 73 14.10 -3.62 -0.31
CA ILE A 73 15.29 -3.27 0.46
C ILE A 73 16.53 -3.49 -0.41
N SER A 74 17.60 -2.67 -0.21
CA SER A 74 18.86 -2.93 -0.92
C SER A 74 19.30 -4.37 -0.70
N THR A 75 19.78 -5.02 -1.74
CA THR A 75 20.30 -6.38 -1.67
C THR A 75 21.41 -6.51 -0.62
N CYS A 76 22.17 -5.43 -0.39
CA CYS A 76 23.19 -5.35 0.67
C CYS A 76 22.59 -5.46 2.08
N GLU A 77 21.34 -5.11 2.27
CA GLU A 77 20.59 -5.18 3.54
C GLU A 77 19.78 -6.48 3.70
N THR A 78 19.97 -7.47 2.86
CA THR A 78 19.37 -8.80 3.05
C THR A 78 20.20 -9.68 3.99
N LEU A 79 19.60 -10.73 4.55
CA LEU A 79 20.28 -11.72 5.43
C LEU A 79 21.52 -12.34 4.78
N SER A 80 21.46 -12.55 3.47
CA SER A 80 22.55 -13.13 2.69
C SER A 80 22.67 -12.40 1.34
N PRO A 81 23.44 -11.30 1.27
CA PRO A 81 23.51 -10.48 0.06
C PRO A 81 23.92 -11.24 -1.21
N ASP A 82 24.77 -12.25 -1.09
CA ASP A 82 25.28 -13.03 -2.24
C ASP A 82 24.64 -14.41 -2.39
N LEU A 83 23.80 -14.85 -1.42
CA LEU A 83 23.22 -16.19 -1.42
C LEU A 83 24.24 -17.31 -1.74
N GLY A 84 25.44 -17.22 -1.13
CA GLY A 84 26.53 -18.18 -1.40
C GLY A 84 27.08 -18.13 -2.81
N LYS A 85 27.18 -16.94 -3.41
CA LYS A 85 27.60 -16.62 -4.79
C LYS A 85 26.53 -16.94 -5.87
N PHE A 86 25.36 -17.46 -5.48
CA PHE A 86 24.30 -17.76 -6.43
C PHE A 86 23.75 -16.49 -7.08
N ARG A 87 23.55 -15.42 -6.28
CA ARG A 87 23.06 -14.13 -6.76
C ARG A 87 24.00 -13.49 -7.79
N ALA A 88 25.33 -13.59 -7.60
CA ALA A 88 26.31 -13.13 -8.57
C ALA A 88 26.10 -13.80 -9.95
N SER A 89 25.99 -15.12 -9.96
CA SER A 89 25.76 -15.87 -11.19
C SER A 89 24.42 -15.50 -11.86
N LEU A 90 23.35 -15.27 -11.11
CA LEU A 90 22.08 -14.81 -11.65
C LEU A 90 22.21 -13.42 -12.29
N THR A 91 22.84 -12.46 -11.58
CA THR A 91 23.00 -11.08 -12.04
C THR A 91 23.86 -11.02 -13.31
N ASP A 92 24.94 -11.79 -13.38
CA ASP A 92 25.77 -11.88 -14.57
C ASP A 92 24.99 -12.39 -15.81
N ASN A 93 23.88 -13.10 -15.57
CA ASN A 93 22.93 -13.55 -16.59
C ASN A 93 21.67 -12.68 -16.72
N GLY A 94 21.64 -11.51 -16.07
CA GLY A 94 20.54 -10.55 -16.17
C GLY A 94 19.34 -10.82 -15.26
N TRP A 95 19.48 -11.73 -14.31
CA TRP A 95 18.44 -12.06 -13.33
C TRP A 95 18.72 -11.38 -11.98
N TRP A 96 17.67 -10.97 -11.32
CA TRP A 96 17.70 -10.59 -9.92
C TRP A 96 16.59 -11.32 -9.16
N ILE A 97 16.86 -11.66 -7.91
CA ILE A 97 15.92 -12.35 -7.02
C ILE A 97 16.05 -11.81 -5.61
N GLU A 98 14.92 -11.53 -4.98
CA GLU A 98 14.82 -11.20 -3.57
C GLU A 98 13.55 -11.81 -3.00
N GLY A 99 13.58 -12.19 -1.73
CA GLY A 99 12.43 -12.66 -0.99
C GLY A 99 12.35 -12.02 0.37
N GLY A 100 11.17 -12.08 0.96
CA GLY A 100 10.97 -11.63 2.33
C GLY A 100 9.83 -12.37 3.01
N THR A 101 9.90 -12.37 4.34
CA THR A 101 8.84 -12.89 5.20
C THR A 101 8.49 -11.85 6.24
N PHE A 102 7.20 -11.59 6.37
CA PHE A 102 6.61 -10.72 7.36
C PHE A 102 5.75 -11.54 8.30
N LEU A 103 5.96 -11.41 9.62
CA LEU A 103 5.17 -12.04 10.66
C LEU A 103 4.68 -10.95 11.61
N GLY A 104 3.39 -10.88 11.89
CA GLY A 104 2.85 -9.83 12.74
C GLY A 104 1.70 -10.28 13.63
N GLY A 105 1.47 -9.52 14.71
CA GLY A 105 0.33 -9.65 15.58
C GLY A 105 -0.20 -8.30 16.02
N THR A 106 -1.52 -8.17 16.18
CA THR A 106 -2.21 -6.98 16.65
C THR A 106 -3.15 -7.32 17.80
N PHE A 107 -3.15 -6.49 18.82
CA PHE A 107 -3.87 -6.70 20.08
C PHE A 107 -4.52 -5.40 20.55
N ASP A 108 -5.81 -5.43 20.92
CA ASP A 108 -6.45 -4.31 21.61
C ASP A 108 -6.10 -4.35 23.11
N LEU A 109 -5.36 -3.36 23.56
CA LEU A 109 -4.91 -3.22 24.95
C LEU A 109 -6.04 -2.82 25.91
N LEU A 110 -7.21 -2.37 25.39
CA LEU A 110 -8.39 -2.04 26.21
C LEU A 110 -9.32 -3.24 26.39
N ASN A 111 -8.98 -4.38 25.77
CA ASN A 111 -9.69 -5.67 25.93
C ASN A 111 -11.18 -5.60 25.52
N HIS A 112 -11.47 -5.04 24.36
CA HIS A 112 -12.83 -4.96 23.79
C HIS A 112 -13.19 -6.19 22.95
N ALA A 113 -12.73 -7.38 23.35
CA ALA A 113 -13.02 -8.63 22.65
C ALA A 113 -14.52 -8.78 22.37
N ALA A 114 -14.89 -9.11 21.15
CA ALA A 114 -16.26 -9.30 20.72
C ALA A 114 -16.37 -10.32 19.57
N HIS A 115 -17.46 -11.06 19.57
CA HIS A 115 -17.80 -12.02 18.53
C HIS A 115 -19.13 -11.64 17.85
N PRO A 116 -19.17 -11.44 16.51
CA PRO A 116 -18.03 -11.50 15.59
C PRO A 116 -17.05 -10.33 15.81
N GLN A 117 -15.78 -10.57 15.54
CA GLN A 117 -14.74 -9.53 15.53
C GLN A 117 -15.05 -8.47 14.47
N LEU A 118 -14.91 -7.19 14.83
CA LEU A 118 -15.29 -6.05 13.99
C LEU A 118 -14.10 -5.24 13.47
N TYR A 119 -12.93 -5.28 14.14
CA TYR A 119 -11.71 -4.60 13.70
C TYR A 119 -10.46 -5.41 14.07
N ILE A 120 -9.34 -5.10 13.41
CA ILE A 120 -8.05 -5.77 13.63
C ILE A 120 -7.59 -5.56 15.06
N GLY A 121 -7.24 -6.65 15.75
CA GLY A 121 -6.76 -6.64 17.13
C GLY A 121 -7.87 -6.62 18.18
N GLN A 122 -9.14 -6.46 17.84
CA GLN A 122 -10.24 -6.57 18.81
C GLN A 122 -10.22 -7.91 19.54
N ASP A 123 -10.05 -9.01 18.79
CA ASP A 123 -9.47 -10.26 19.29
C ASP A 123 -8.02 -10.36 18.78
N PRO A 124 -7.12 -11.08 19.44
CA PRO A 124 -5.75 -11.24 18.97
C PRO A 124 -5.70 -11.65 17.50
N THR A 125 -5.10 -10.82 16.68
CA THR A 125 -5.06 -10.99 15.21
C THR A 125 -3.62 -11.26 14.79
N TYR A 126 -3.41 -12.28 13.97
CA TYR A 126 -2.09 -12.70 13.48
C TYR A 126 -2.06 -12.70 11.97
N ARG A 127 -0.91 -12.33 11.40
CA ARG A 127 -0.67 -12.32 9.96
C ARG A 127 0.72 -12.82 9.64
N ALA A 128 0.82 -13.50 8.50
CA ALA A 128 2.07 -13.92 7.90
C ALA A 128 2.00 -13.69 6.40
N ASN A 129 3.07 -13.16 5.83
CA ASN A 129 3.22 -12.99 4.39
C ASN A 129 4.64 -13.36 3.99
N THR A 130 4.81 -14.20 2.98
CA THR A 130 6.10 -14.51 2.36
C THR A 130 5.98 -14.22 0.89
N TYR A 131 6.92 -13.44 0.35
CA TYR A 131 6.94 -13.05 -1.05
C TYR A 131 8.29 -13.35 -1.71
N VAL A 132 8.26 -13.41 -3.04
CA VAL A 132 9.45 -13.46 -3.88
C VAL A 132 9.29 -12.51 -5.05
N TYR A 133 10.33 -11.70 -5.29
CA TYR A 133 10.52 -10.91 -6.50
C TYR A 133 11.56 -11.57 -7.40
N ILE A 134 11.29 -11.58 -8.69
CA ILE A 134 12.23 -12.01 -9.71
C ILE A 134 12.15 -10.99 -10.84
N THR A 135 13.30 -10.52 -11.32
CA THR A 135 13.37 -9.68 -12.50
C THR A 135 14.33 -10.24 -13.53
N TYR A 136 14.12 -9.89 -14.80
CA TYR A 136 15.00 -10.24 -15.90
C TYR A 136 15.20 -9.05 -16.84
N ASP A 137 16.47 -8.79 -17.17
CA ASP A 137 16.87 -7.75 -18.12
C ASP A 137 16.55 -8.19 -19.57
N LEU A 138 15.43 -7.67 -20.11
CA LEU A 138 14.97 -8.00 -21.45
C LEU A 138 15.81 -7.35 -22.55
N SER A 139 16.68 -6.38 -22.26
CA SER A 139 17.60 -5.81 -23.24
C SER A 139 18.56 -6.86 -23.81
N ARG A 140 18.86 -7.88 -23.00
CA ARG A 140 19.72 -9.02 -23.40
C ARG A 140 19.12 -9.90 -24.51
N ILE A 141 17.81 -9.85 -24.70
CA ILE A 141 17.11 -10.58 -25.75
C ILE A 141 16.52 -9.66 -26.82
N GLY A 142 17.00 -8.40 -26.86
CA GLY A 142 16.71 -7.44 -27.93
C GLY A 142 15.52 -6.51 -27.73
N PHE A 143 14.96 -6.43 -26.52
CA PHE A 143 13.97 -5.39 -26.23
C PHE A 143 14.64 -4.02 -26.22
N ALA A 144 13.93 -3.01 -26.76
CA ALA A 144 14.42 -1.64 -26.84
C ALA A 144 14.37 -0.93 -25.48
N GLY A 145 15.30 -0.01 -25.25
CA GLY A 145 15.41 0.74 -24.01
C GLY A 145 15.92 -0.09 -22.83
N ALA A 146 15.84 0.46 -21.64
CA ALA A 146 16.05 -0.30 -20.40
C ALA A 146 14.78 -1.07 -20.07
N SER A 147 14.70 -2.31 -20.53
CA SER A 147 13.51 -3.14 -20.47
C SER A 147 13.66 -4.29 -19.46
N GLN A 148 12.64 -4.53 -18.66
CA GLN A 148 12.66 -5.51 -17.59
C GLN A 148 11.36 -6.29 -17.53
N LEU A 149 11.43 -7.62 -17.40
CA LEU A 149 10.34 -8.46 -16.92
C LEU A 149 10.37 -8.45 -15.40
N VAL A 150 9.23 -8.23 -14.78
CA VAL A 150 9.05 -8.28 -13.32
C VAL A 150 8.03 -9.33 -12.96
N PHE A 151 8.36 -10.17 -12.01
CA PHE A 151 7.48 -11.16 -11.40
C PHE A 151 7.52 -11.01 -9.89
N ASN A 152 6.35 -10.97 -9.26
CA ASN A 152 6.19 -11.07 -7.81
C ASN A 152 5.07 -12.03 -7.47
N ALA A 153 5.32 -12.90 -6.51
CA ALA A 153 4.30 -13.79 -5.94
C ALA A 153 4.40 -13.82 -4.43
N ASN A 154 3.26 -14.00 -3.77
CA ASN A 154 3.19 -14.12 -2.33
C ASN A 154 2.31 -15.27 -1.87
N VAL A 155 2.56 -15.70 -0.63
CA VAL A 155 1.66 -16.54 0.17
C VAL A 155 1.36 -15.79 1.45
N GLN A 156 0.09 -15.55 1.71
CA GLN A 156 -0.35 -14.78 2.87
C GLN A 156 -1.37 -15.55 3.71
N ALA A 157 -1.33 -15.35 5.02
CA ALA A 157 -2.26 -15.92 5.97
C ALA A 157 -2.66 -14.88 7.01
N PHE A 158 -3.98 -14.72 7.19
CA PHE A 158 -4.57 -13.80 8.15
C PHE A 158 -5.53 -14.54 9.03
N SER A 159 -5.42 -14.38 10.35
CA SER A 159 -6.34 -15.00 11.31
C SER A 159 -7.71 -14.30 11.36
N TYR A 160 -7.80 -13.07 10.86
CA TYR A 160 -9.03 -12.30 10.73
C TYR A 160 -9.35 -12.05 9.25
N ALA A 161 -10.40 -12.72 8.77
CA ALA A 161 -10.78 -12.65 7.36
C ALA A 161 -11.21 -11.24 6.88
N GLY A 162 -11.61 -10.35 7.81
CA GLY A 162 -11.91 -8.97 7.49
C GLY A 162 -10.65 -8.11 7.24
N GLU A 163 -9.45 -8.59 7.58
CA GLU A 163 -8.20 -7.89 7.30
C GLU A 163 -7.81 -8.05 5.83
N ASN A 164 -7.56 -9.28 5.41
CA ASN A 164 -7.24 -9.61 4.03
C ASN A 164 -7.57 -11.09 3.75
N PRO A 165 -7.78 -11.47 2.48
CA PRO A 165 -7.92 -12.86 2.09
C PRO A 165 -6.63 -13.67 2.35
N THR A 166 -6.79 -14.94 2.73
CA THR A 166 -5.69 -15.89 2.92
C THR A 166 -5.48 -16.71 1.65
N GLY A 167 -4.24 -16.89 1.22
CA GLY A 167 -3.90 -17.76 0.09
C GLY A 167 -2.65 -17.33 -0.69
N PHE A 168 -2.55 -17.84 -1.89
CA PHE A 168 -1.48 -17.53 -2.86
C PHE A 168 -1.97 -16.53 -3.91
N ALA A 169 -1.09 -15.61 -4.31
CA ALA A 169 -1.32 -14.73 -5.44
C ALA A 169 -0.01 -14.44 -6.19
N ILE A 170 -0.11 -14.23 -7.50
CA ILE A 170 0.88 -13.48 -8.28
C ILE A 170 0.46 -12.03 -8.21
N ASN A 171 1.29 -11.21 -7.58
CA ASN A 171 1.01 -9.78 -7.38
C ASN A 171 1.53 -8.95 -8.54
N SER A 172 2.58 -9.41 -9.22
CA SER A 172 3.12 -8.70 -10.38
C SER A 172 3.60 -9.70 -11.44
N LEU A 173 3.22 -9.45 -12.67
CA LEU A 173 3.77 -10.11 -13.87
C LEU A 173 3.66 -9.09 -15.01
N TYR A 174 4.66 -8.23 -15.16
CA TYR A 174 4.61 -7.15 -16.12
C TYR A 174 5.95 -6.93 -16.82
N ILE A 175 5.91 -6.19 -17.92
CA ILE A 175 7.08 -5.64 -18.60
C ILE A 175 7.12 -4.14 -18.35
N SER A 176 8.26 -3.65 -17.92
CA SER A 176 8.59 -2.23 -17.82
C SER A 176 9.65 -1.86 -18.85
N GLN A 177 9.44 -0.78 -19.59
CA GLN A 177 10.38 -0.26 -20.57
C GLN A 177 10.60 1.23 -20.34
N ARG A 178 11.87 1.64 -20.28
CA ARG A 178 12.28 3.03 -20.10
C ARG A 178 13.02 3.52 -21.34
N PHE A 179 12.68 4.71 -21.77
CA PHE A 179 13.27 5.38 -22.93
C PHE A 179 13.74 6.78 -22.55
N ASN A 180 14.55 7.39 -23.40
CA ASN A 180 15.00 8.78 -23.27
C ASN A 180 15.58 9.07 -21.88
N ASP A 181 16.55 8.25 -21.43
CA ASP A 181 17.21 8.33 -20.13
C ASP A 181 16.22 8.25 -18.94
N GLY A 182 15.18 7.42 -19.09
CA GLY A 182 14.18 7.16 -18.05
C GLY A 182 13.07 8.22 -17.95
N ARG A 183 13.06 9.22 -18.82
CA ARG A 183 12.00 10.24 -18.87
C ARG A 183 10.65 9.70 -19.34
N GLU A 184 10.69 8.70 -20.17
CA GLU A 184 9.52 8.00 -20.66
C GLU A 184 9.54 6.56 -20.14
N GLN A 185 8.44 6.11 -19.58
CA GLN A 185 8.28 4.73 -19.11
C GLN A 185 6.92 4.20 -19.50
N VAL A 186 6.90 3.01 -20.05
CA VAL A 186 5.68 2.23 -20.31
C VAL A 186 5.76 0.95 -19.48
N GLN A 187 4.68 0.61 -18.81
CA GLN A 187 4.52 -0.63 -18.07
C GLN A 187 3.22 -1.30 -18.48
N TYR A 188 3.24 -2.60 -18.72
CA TYR A 188 2.06 -3.36 -19.11
C TYR A 188 2.14 -4.81 -18.69
N GLY A 189 1.01 -5.37 -18.28
CA GLY A 189 0.90 -6.74 -17.80
C GLY A 189 -0.12 -6.86 -16.69
N PHE A 190 0.25 -7.54 -15.61
CA PHE A 190 -0.55 -7.69 -14.40
C PHE A 190 0.23 -7.09 -13.23
N ASP A 191 -0.35 -6.10 -12.56
CA ASP A 191 0.22 -5.53 -11.34
C ASP A 191 -0.88 -4.86 -10.50
N GLU A 192 -0.50 -4.27 -9.39
CA GLU A 192 -1.35 -3.41 -8.58
C GLU A 192 -0.99 -1.95 -8.86
N LEU A 193 -1.93 -1.14 -9.35
CA LEU A 193 -1.68 0.29 -9.61
C LEU A 193 -1.20 1.03 -8.36
N GLY A 194 -1.54 0.58 -7.15
CA GLY A 194 -1.01 1.09 -5.90
C GLY A 194 0.51 1.01 -5.80
N ASN A 195 1.16 0.12 -6.57
CA ASN A 195 2.62 0.07 -6.66
C ASN A 195 3.23 1.22 -7.45
N GLN A 196 2.46 1.92 -8.29
CA GLN A 196 2.95 2.99 -9.14
C GLN A 196 2.38 4.37 -8.78
N PHE A 197 1.20 4.44 -8.19
CA PHE A 197 0.47 5.67 -7.87
C PHE A 197 0.24 5.80 -6.37
N TYR A 198 -0.06 6.99 -5.92
CA TYR A 198 -0.43 7.26 -4.53
C TYR A 198 0.64 6.86 -3.50
N GLY A 199 1.88 6.75 -3.92
CA GLY A 199 2.98 6.32 -3.05
C GLY A 199 3.15 7.21 -1.81
N PHE A 200 3.75 6.66 -0.77
CA PHE A 200 3.90 7.27 0.54
C PHE A 200 5.29 7.00 1.11
N SER A 201 5.84 7.98 1.83
CA SER A 201 7.12 7.94 2.55
C SER A 201 8.38 7.97 1.71
N LEU A 202 9.04 9.10 1.73
CA LEU A 202 10.38 9.27 1.22
C LEU A 202 11.44 8.61 2.14
N GLY A 203 12.53 8.12 1.55
CA GLY A 203 13.67 7.60 2.28
C GLY A 203 13.45 6.30 3.02
N THR A 204 12.35 5.61 2.78
CA THR A 204 12.05 4.31 3.37
C THR A 204 11.82 3.26 2.28
N ASN A 205 11.83 2.01 2.64
CA ASN A 205 11.50 0.87 1.77
C ASN A 205 10.34 0.07 2.39
N SER A 206 9.95 -1.02 1.76
CA SER A 206 8.87 -1.91 2.22
C SER A 206 9.04 -2.41 3.66
N THR A 207 10.28 -2.50 4.14
CA THR A 207 10.60 -3.01 5.48
C THR A 207 10.66 -1.89 6.53
N THR A 208 11.08 -0.69 6.13
CA THR A 208 11.33 0.44 7.04
C THR A 208 10.32 1.57 6.89
N SER A 209 9.22 1.36 6.16
CA SER A 209 8.16 2.35 6.01
C SER A 209 7.59 2.73 7.39
N PRO A 210 7.43 4.03 7.70
CA PRO A 210 6.79 4.44 8.93
C PRO A 210 5.35 3.91 8.92
N ALA A 211 4.92 3.30 10.01
CA ALA A 211 3.54 2.93 10.21
C ALA A 211 2.70 4.21 10.33
N GLY A 212 2.26 4.71 9.21
CA GLY A 212 1.35 5.82 9.09
C GLY A 212 -0.09 5.35 9.13
N VAL A 213 -0.99 6.29 8.96
CA VAL A 213 -2.41 6.01 8.89
C VAL A 213 -2.81 6.04 7.42
N GLY A 214 -3.32 4.91 6.93
CA GLY A 214 -3.76 4.78 5.55
C GLY A 214 -4.97 5.67 5.22
N SER A 215 -5.23 5.86 3.92
CA SER A 215 -6.48 6.39 3.41
C SER A 215 -7.43 5.24 3.05
N SER A 216 -8.71 5.39 3.37
CA SER A 216 -9.75 4.43 2.98
C SER A 216 -10.26 4.68 1.56
N ILE A 217 -10.17 5.90 1.07
CA ILE A 217 -10.77 6.34 -0.19
C ILE A 217 -10.24 5.58 -1.42
N PRO A 218 -8.92 5.38 -1.61
CA PRO A 218 -8.44 4.60 -2.75
C PRO A 218 -8.99 3.17 -2.81
N TYR A 219 -9.23 2.54 -1.65
CA TYR A 219 -9.85 1.21 -1.61
C TYR A 219 -11.31 1.24 -2.01
N GLU A 220 -12.10 2.19 -1.49
CA GLU A 220 -13.52 2.29 -1.77
C GLU A 220 -13.81 2.56 -3.23
N VAL A 221 -12.94 3.29 -3.91
CA VAL A 221 -13.07 3.53 -5.35
C VAL A 221 -12.50 2.38 -6.21
N GLY A 222 -12.03 1.29 -5.59
CA GLY A 222 -11.57 0.10 -6.29
C GLY A 222 -10.16 0.20 -6.88
N PHE A 223 -9.31 1.04 -6.31
CA PHE A 223 -7.93 1.28 -6.77
C PHE A 223 -6.91 0.28 -6.24
N ILE A 224 -7.11 -0.27 -5.03
CA ILE A 224 -6.15 -1.15 -4.36
C ILE A 224 -6.65 -2.58 -4.32
N PHE A 225 -5.76 -3.54 -4.53
CA PHE A 225 -6.04 -4.93 -4.78
C PHE A 225 -5.33 -5.86 -3.79
N ASN A 226 -5.83 -7.08 -3.68
CA ASN A 226 -5.16 -8.20 -3.02
C ASN A 226 -4.67 -9.27 -4.01
N LYS A 227 -4.96 -9.08 -5.29
CA LYS A 227 -4.43 -9.84 -6.44
C LYS A 227 -4.25 -8.87 -7.58
N SER A 228 -3.27 -9.10 -8.43
CA SER A 228 -2.98 -8.25 -9.59
C SER A 228 -4.16 -8.14 -10.55
N ALA A 229 -4.18 -7.06 -11.30
CA ALA A 229 -5.12 -6.83 -12.40
C ALA A 229 -4.36 -6.50 -13.69
N PRO A 230 -4.98 -6.78 -14.87
CA PRO A 230 -4.38 -6.36 -16.13
C PRO A 230 -4.30 -4.84 -16.17
N GLU A 231 -3.13 -4.32 -16.51
CA GLU A 231 -2.90 -2.88 -16.52
C GLU A 231 -1.97 -2.44 -17.64
N ILE A 232 -2.06 -1.17 -17.95
CA ILE A 232 -1.06 -0.41 -18.68
C ILE A 232 -0.90 0.95 -18.00
N ASN A 233 0.34 1.38 -17.80
CA ASN A 233 0.63 2.74 -17.36
C ASN A 233 1.76 3.38 -18.18
N LEU A 234 1.69 4.70 -18.29
CA LEU A 234 2.64 5.56 -18.98
C LEU A 234 3.10 6.65 -18.01
N ARG A 235 4.40 6.83 -17.87
CA ARG A 235 5.00 7.95 -17.15
C ARG A 235 5.82 8.80 -18.13
N LEU A 236 5.57 10.11 -18.11
CA LEU A 236 6.31 11.10 -18.87
C LEU A 236 6.92 12.11 -17.88
N ALA A 237 8.22 12.33 -17.97
CA ALA A 237 8.92 13.26 -17.08
C ALA A 237 9.53 14.43 -17.87
N SER A 238 9.68 15.57 -17.19
CA SER A 238 10.41 16.73 -17.69
C SER A 238 11.89 16.40 -17.96
N HIS A 239 12.59 17.29 -18.64
CA HIS A 239 13.99 17.10 -18.99
C HIS A 239 14.89 16.90 -17.74
N ASP A 240 14.58 17.62 -16.65
CA ASP A 240 15.25 17.52 -15.37
C ASP A 240 14.71 16.40 -14.49
N THR A 241 13.72 15.63 -14.97
CA THR A 241 13.02 14.53 -14.31
C THR A 241 12.25 14.89 -13.04
N HIS A 242 12.21 16.16 -12.64
CA HIS A 242 11.54 16.60 -11.42
C HIS A 242 10.02 16.57 -11.54
N PHE A 243 9.47 17.07 -12.66
CA PHE A 243 8.05 16.97 -12.93
C PHE A 243 7.74 15.71 -13.73
N TYR A 244 6.64 15.06 -13.39
CA TYR A 244 6.13 13.96 -14.18
C TYR A 244 4.60 13.96 -14.25
N ASP A 245 4.10 13.40 -15.34
CA ASP A 245 2.72 12.99 -15.54
C ASP A 245 2.69 11.46 -15.67
N ARG A 246 1.83 10.83 -14.92
CA ARG A 246 1.62 9.37 -14.98
C ARG A 246 0.15 9.07 -15.21
N PHE A 247 -0.13 8.25 -16.21
CA PHE A 247 -1.46 7.80 -16.56
C PHE A 247 -1.52 6.28 -16.50
N GLY A 248 -2.55 5.73 -15.86
CA GLY A 248 -2.78 4.30 -15.74
C GLY A 248 -4.20 3.89 -16.09
N VAL A 249 -4.32 2.70 -16.65
CA VAL A 249 -5.60 2.02 -16.89
C VAL A 249 -5.46 0.59 -16.38
N THR A 250 -6.44 0.16 -15.59
CA THR A 250 -6.53 -1.21 -15.08
C THR A 250 -7.98 -1.69 -15.03
N ARG A 251 -8.19 -2.95 -14.72
CA ARG A 251 -9.46 -3.46 -14.23
C ARG A 251 -9.64 -3.02 -12.77
N SER A 252 -10.80 -2.52 -12.37
CA SER A 252 -11.06 -2.20 -10.97
C SER A 252 -11.18 -3.45 -10.09
N VAL A 253 -11.10 -3.27 -8.78
CA VAL A 253 -11.61 -4.26 -7.81
C VAL A 253 -13.11 -4.46 -8.03
N ASP A 254 -13.63 -5.65 -7.72
CA ASP A 254 -15.07 -5.89 -7.67
C ASP A 254 -15.75 -4.85 -6.73
N PRO A 255 -16.79 -4.14 -7.18
CA PRO A 255 -17.51 -3.17 -6.34
C PRO A 255 -18.10 -3.74 -5.05
N GLN A 256 -18.18 -5.07 -4.92
CA GLN A 256 -18.55 -5.76 -3.67
C GLN A 256 -17.36 -5.91 -2.69
N GLY A 257 -16.18 -5.47 -3.07
CA GLY A 257 -15.01 -5.40 -2.22
C GLY A 257 -13.92 -6.45 -2.50
N PRO A 258 -12.78 -6.33 -1.80
CA PRO A 258 -11.59 -7.14 -2.05
C PRO A 258 -11.80 -8.66 -1.91
N GLN A 259 -12.64 -9.11 -0.98
CA GLN A 259 -12.93 -10.53 -0.80
C GLN A 259 -13.70 -11.10 -2.02
N ALA A 260 -14.68 -10.34 -2.54
CA ALA A 260 -15.42 -10.73 -3.73
C ALA A 260 -14.51 -10.81 -4.96
N ASP A 261 -13.59 -9.85 -5.12
CA ASP A 261 -12.56 -9.87 -6.16
C ASP A 261 -11.65 -11.10 -6.02
N TRP A 262 -11.19 -11.39 -4.81
CA TRP A 262 -10.35 -12.55 -4.53
C TRP A 262 -11.03 -13.86 -4.91
N ASP A 263 -12.30 -14.04 -4.53
CA ASP A 263 -13.08 -15.26 -4.78
C ASP A 263 -13.45 -15.40 -6.26
N ALA A 264 -13.71 -14.28 -6.94
CA ALA A 264 -14.03 -14.25 -8.37
C ALA A 264 -12.77 -14.46 -9.25
N ASN A 265 -11.57 -14.19 -8.74
CA ASN A 265 -10.32 -14.37 -9.46
C ASN A 265 -9.93 -15.86 -9.55
N ASN A 266 -8.95 -16.21 -10.38
CA ASN A 266 -8.36 -17.54 -10.41
C ASN A 266 -7.31 -17.71 -9.29
N PHE A 267 -6.83 -18.95 -9.11
CA PHE A 267 -5.79 -19.27 -8.11
C PHE A 267 -4.53 -18.39 -8.26
N TRP A 268 -4.12 -18.11 -9.50
CA TRP A 268 -2.90 -17.35 -9.78
C TRP A 268 -3.07 -15.83 -9.60
N GLY A 269 -4.31 -15.31 -9.56
CA GLY A 269 -4.57 -13.88 -9.55
C GLY A 269 -4.52 -13.20 -10.92
N LEU A 270 -4.40 -13.95 -12.02
CA LEU A 270 -4.17 -13.42 -13.37
C LEU A 270 -5.45 -13.47 -14.24
N LYS A 271 -6.57 -12.98 -13.73
CA LYS A 271 -7.83 -12.96 -14.48
C LYS A 271 -8.07 -11.59 -15.11
N TRP A 272 -8.24 -11.58 -16.44
CA TRP A 272 -8.48 -10.36 -17.20
C TRP A 272 -9.80 -9.67 -16.85
N HIS A 273 -10.83 -10.44 -16.61
CA HIS A 273 -12.18 -9.95 -16.37
C HIS A 273 -12.80 -10.59 -15.14
N ILE A 274 -13.39 -9.77 -14.29
CA ILE A 274 -14.21 -10.18 -13.14
C ILE A 274 -15.61 -9.58 -13.35
N PRO A 275 -16.70 -10.35 -13.16
CA PRO A 275 -18.04 -9.82 -13.26
C PRO A 275 -18.26 -8.60 -12.36
N GLY A 276 -18.84 -7.52 -12.89
CA GLY A 276 -19.09 -6.30 -12.15
C GLY A 276 -17.92 -5.30 -12.10
N ALA A 277 -16.69 -5.74 -12.32
CA ALA A 277 -15.52 -4.87 -12.35
C ALA A 277 -15.33 -4.25 -13.74
N GLY A 278 -15.43 -2.93 -13.82
CA GLY A 278 -15.17 -2.13 -15.02
C GLY A 278 -13.71 -1.65 -15.12
N PRO A 279 -13.37 -0.90 -16.16
CA PRO A 279 -12.08 -0.23 -16.24
C PRO A 279 -11.98 0.89 -15.20
N LEU A 280 -10.77 1.03 -14.65
CA LEU A 280 -10.38 2.12 -13.77
C LEU A 280 -9.27 2.91 -14.45
N TYR A 281 -9.39 4.21 -14.42
CA TYR A 281 -8.43 5.17 -14.97
C TYR A 281 -7.87 6.01 -13.84
N ILE A 282 -6.57 6.28 -13.89
CA ILE A 282 -5.89 7.16 -12.94
C ILE A 282 -4.92 8.08 -13.68
N ASN A 283 -4.87 9.33 -13.25
CA ASN A 283 -3.85 10.27 -13.68
C ASN A 283 -3.24 10.94 -12.45
N GLU A 284 -1.92 11.01 -12.39
CA GLU A 284 -1.15 11.62 -11.31
C GLU A 284 -0.11 12.57 -11.89
N LEU A 285 -0.15 13.82 -11.43
CA LEU A 285 0.91 14.79 -11.62
C LEU A 285 1.81 14.81 -10.38
N GLY A 286 3.10 14.71 -10.58
CA GLY A 286 4.06 14.68 -9.49
C GLY A 286 5.25 15.61 -9.69
N TYR A 287 5.83 16.02 -8.56
CA TYR A 287 7.08 16.76 -8.49
C TYR A 287 7.97 16.10 -7.44
N GLN A 288 9.18 15.73 -7.82
CA GLN A 288 10.12 15.01 -6.95
C GLN A 288 11.51 15.64 -6.99
N LEU A 289 12.08 15.82 -5.81
CA LEU A 289 13.48 16.19 -5.59
C LEU A 289 14.14 15.16 -4.67
N ASP A 290 15.32 14.71 -5.05
CA ASP A 290 16.13 13.84 -4.19
C ASP A 290 16.93 14.64 -3.16
N ALA A 291 17.23 14.02 -2.01
CA ALA A 291 18.06 14.62 -1.00
C ALA A 291 19.51 14.76 -1.51
N GLN A 292 20.06 15.97 -1.38
CA GLN A 292 21.48 16.26 -1.57
C GLN A 292 21.96 17.08 -0.38
N PRO A 293 23.29 17.20 -0.14
CA PRO A 293 23.76 18.11 0.88
C PRO A 293 23.18 19.52 0.69
N GLN A 294 22.44 20.01 1.69
CA GLN A 294 21.71 21.29 1.70
C GLN A 294 20.46 21.35 0.79
N GLN A 295 20.13 20.30 0.05
CA GLN A 295 18.87 20.19 -0.69
C GLN A 295 17.95 19.19 0.01
N HIS A 296 16.81 19.67 0.47
CA HIS A 296 15.81 18.83 1.11
C HIS A 296 15.06 17.99 0.07
N MET A 297 14.78 16.77 0.45
CA MET A 297 13.95 15.88 -0.30
C MET A 297 12.51 16.35 -0.33
N MET A 298 11.87 16.22 -1.49
CA MET A 298 10.46 16.56 -1.66
C MET A 298 9.80 15.64 -2.68
N TRP A 299 8.57 15.19 -2.40
CA TRP A 299 7.75 14.48 -3.35
C TRP A 299 6.29 14.90 -3.21
N LEU A 300 5.79 15.68 -4.13
CA LEU A 300 4.42 16.18 -4.16
C LEU A 300 3.66 15.50 -5.29
N ARG A 301 2.45 15.05 -5.02
CA ARG A 301 1.58 14.35 -5.97
C ARG A 301 0.15 14.82 -5.82
N GLN A 302 -0.54 14.88 -6.94
CA GLN A 302 -1.99 15.02 -6.98
C GLN A 302 -2.55 14.12 -8.07
N GLY A 303 -3.70 13.50 -7.81
CA GLY A 303 -4.26 12.58 -8.78
C GLY A 303 -5.79 12.53 -8.76
N VAL A 304 -6.29 11.98 -9.85
CA VAL A 304 -7.70 11.72 -10.08
C VAL A 304 -7.86 10.25 -10.43
N ILE A 305 -8.81 9.59 -9.78
CA ILE A 305 -9.20 8.21 -10.06
C ILE A 305 -10.62 8.24 -10.61
N TYR A 306 -10.89 7.52 -11.70
CA TYR A 306 -12.23 7.27 -12.21
C TYR A 306 -12.42 5.78 -12.46
N ASN A 307 -13.42 5.18 -11.82
CA ASN A 307 -13.80 3.79 -11.95
C ASN A 307 -15.14 3.70 -12.67
N ALA A 308 -15.17 3.04 -13.81
CA ALA A 308 -16.38 2.87 -14.63
C ALA A 308 -17.27 1.70 -14.19
N SER A 309 -16.98 1.03 -13.07
CA SER A 309 -17.86 0.00 -12.50
C SER A 309 -19.15 0.60 -11.98
N ARG A 310 -20.16 -0.24 -11.82
CA ARG A 310 -21.46 0.15 -11.26
C ARG A 310 -21.45 -0.03 -9.75
N PHE A 311 -21.75 1.02 -8.99
CA PHE A 311 -21.77 1.03 -7.53
C PHE A 311 -23.19 1.10 -6.98
N THR A 312 -23.46 0.43 -5.86
CA THR A 312 -24.72 0.57 -5.12
C THR A 312 -24.72 1.89 -4.35
N GLY A 313 -25.74 2.71 -4.58
CA GLY A 313 -25.93 3.96 -3.83
C GLY A 313 -26.56 3.73 -2.45
N PHE A 314 -26.13 4.47 -1.43
CA PHE A 314 -26.69 4.38 -0.07
C PHE A 314 -28.13 4.88 0.03
N ASN A 315 -28.54 5.79 -0.87
CA ASN A 315 -29.92 6.28 -0.97
C ASN A 315 -30.81 5.38 -1.83
N GLY A 316 -30.33 4.17 -2.16
CA GLY A 316 -30.99 3.22 -3.07
C GLY A 316 -30.58 3.45 -4.53
N GLY A 317 -30.78 2.41 -5.35
CA GLY A 317 -30.41 2.41 -6.77
C GLY A 317 -28.90 2.20 -6.99
N TYR A 318 -28.44 2.62 -8.17
CA TYR A 318 -27.06 2.44 -8.60
C TYR A 318 -26.48 3.75 -9.13
N ALA A 319 -25.19 3.90 -8.99
CA ALA A 319 -24.41 4.93 -9.64
C ALA A 319 -23.52 4.29 -10.72
N ASP A 320 -23.54 4.86 -11.92
CA ASP A 320 -22.65 4.46 -13.01
C ASP A 320 -21.30 5.18 -12.84
N GLY A 321 -20.34 4.45 -12.28
CA GLY A 321 -19.01 4.96 -11.97
C GLY A 321 -18.82 5.45 -10.54
N ASN A 322 -17.54 5.60 -10.19
CA ASN A 322 -17.05 6.20 -8.95
C ASN A 322 -15.80 7.02 -9.25
N TYR A 323 -15.44 7.96 -8.38
CA TYR A 323 -14.23 8.74 -8.57
C TYR A 323 -13.63 9.16 -7.24
N ALA A 324 -12.34 9.51 -7.26
CA ALA A 324 -11.67 10.13 -6.14
C ALA A 324 -10.67 11.17 -6.62
N TYR A 325 -10.40 12.14 -5.75
CA TYR A 325 -9.29 13.07 -5.85
C TYR A 325 -8.38 12.87 -4.67
N TYR A 326 -7.06 12.95 -4.89
CA TYR A 326 -6.08 12.90 -3.82
C TYR A 326 -4.97 13.91 -4.01
N MET A 327 -4.43 14.34 -2.89
CA MET A 327 -3.17 15.07 -2.79
C MET A 327 -2.34 14.41 -1.70
N VAL A 328 -1.08 14.12 -2.01
CA VAL A 328 -0.14 13.59 -1.02
C VAL A 328 1.23 14.21 -1.24
N GLY A 329 1.87 14.58 -0.14
CA GLY A 329 3.18 15.19 -0.18
C GLY A 329 4.08 14.69 0.94
N ASP A 330 5.33 14.48 0.59
CA ASP A 330 6.42 14.18 1.52
C ASP A 330 7.47 15.27 1.42
N TYR A 331 7.94 15.75 2.55
CA TYR A 331 8.95 16.80 2.61
C TYR A 331 9.93 16.54 3.76
N GLN A 332 11.22 16.65 3.46
CA GLN A 332 12.28 16.61 4.45
C GLN A 332 12.44 17.98 5.13
N LEU A 333 12.08 18.05 6.40
CA LEU A 333 12.14 19.30 7.20
C LEU A 333 13.59 19.66 7.56
N PHE A 334 14.38 18.67 7.96
CA PHE A 334 15.76 18.84 8.41
C PHE A 334 16.62 17.65 8.00
N GLN A 335 17.84 17.93 7.57
CA GLN A 335 18.90 16.94 7.42
C GLN A 335 19.71 16.88 8.71
N THR A 336 19.92 15.69 9.25
CA THR A 336 20.73 15.50 10.48
C THR A 336 22.19 15.19 10.19
N ASP A 337 22.51 14.81 8.95
CA ASP A 337 23.85 14.44 8.53
C ASP A 337 24.08 14.85 7.07
N SER A 338 25.02 15.73 6.82
CA SER A 338 25.32 16.19 5.45
C SER A 338 26.02 15.13 4.60
N THR A 339 26.62 14.12 5.21
CA THR A 339 27.23 12.98 4.49
C THR A 339 26.20 11.91 4.14
N GLN A 340 25.06 11.94 4.79
CA GLN A 340 23.90 11.08 4.55
C GLN A 340 22.63 11.95 4.43
N PRO A 341 22.47 12.70 3.32
CA PRO A 341 21.48 13.77 3.23
C PRO A 341 20.02 13.30 3.33
N TYR A 342 19.73 12.00 3.14
CA TYR A 342 18.41 11.40 3.37
C TYR A 342 18.09 11.23 4.87
N ARG A 343 19.09 11.25 5.79
CA ARG A 343 18.80 11.17 7.24
C ARG A 343 18.20 12.48 7.72
N GLY A 344 17.19 12.38 8.57
CA GLY A 344 16.58 13.57 9.14
C GLY A 344 15.10 13.44 9.45
N PHE A 345 14.45 14.58 9.55
CA PHE A 345 13.06 14.72 9.90
C PHE A 345 12.22 14.96 8.66
N TYR A 346 11.08 14.29 8.57
CA TYR A 346 10.15 14.35 7.45
C TYR A 346 8.73 14.59 7.91
N ILE A 347 7.93 15.15 7.03
CA ILE A 347 6.48 15.18 7.12
C ILE A 347 5.90 14.58 5.84
N ASN A 348 4.94 13.66 6.01
CA ASN A 348 3.99 13.29 4.99
C ASN A 348 2.65 13.96 5.33
N ALA A 349 1.97 14.53 4.34
CA ALA A 349 0.62 15.05 4.47
C ALA A 349 -0.23 14.60 3.28
N LYS A 350 -1.50 14.29 3.54
CA LYS A 350 -2.44 13.85 2.52
C LYS A 350 -3.84 14.41 2.74
N ALA A 351 -4.59 14.51 1.65
CA ALA A 351 -6.02 14.81 1.64
C ALA A 351 -6.68 14.11 0.46
N ASP A 352 -7.80 13.43 0.73
CA ASP A 352 -8.55 12.67 -0.25
C ASP A 352 -10.03 13.00 -0.19
N TYR A 353 -10.73 12.82 -1.32
CA TYR A 353 -12.16 13.02 -1.44
C TYR A 353 -12.79 11.98 -2.37
N ALA A 354 -13.99 11.49 -2.01
CA ALA A 354 -14.85 10.65 -2.86
C ALA A 354 -16.34 11.01 -2.69
N PRO A 355 -17.22 10.70 -3.68
CA PRO A 355 -18.66 10.99 -3.58
C PRO A 355 -19.31 10.30 -2.37
N PRO A 356 -20.05 11.04 -1.53
CA PRO A 356 -20.62 10.49 -0.29
C PRO A 356 -21.85 9.60 -0.48
N ASP A 357 -22.44 9.56 -1.68
CA ASP A 357 -23.64 8.77 -1.97
C ASP A 357 -23.37 7.28 -2.20
N ARG A 358 -22.10 6.89 -2.34
CA ARG A 358 -21.66 5.52 -2.66
C ARG A 358 -20.37 5.08 -1.96
N ASN A 359 -19.66 5.97 -1.27
CA ASN A 359 -18.47 5.68 -0.50
C ASN A 359 -18.74 5.89 1.00
N VAL A 360 -18.27 4.97 1.83
CA VAL A 360 -18.43 5.05 3.29
C VAL A 360 -17.68 6.26 3.84
N PHE A 361 -16.48 6.53 3.30
CA PHE A 361 -15.72 7.73 3.61
C PHE A 361 -15.84 8.75 2.48
N ALA A 362 -16.23 9.97 2.83
CA ALA A 362 -16.40 11.08 1.88
C ALA A 362 -15.14 11.92 1.75
N GLY A 363 -14.26 11.89 2.73
CA GLY A 363 -13.00 12.59 2.72
C GLY A 363 -12.08 12.12 3.83
N ASP A 364 -10.78 12.27 3.63
CA ASP A 364 -9.81 12.10 4.71
C ASP A 364 -8.69 13.14 4.63
N ILE A 365 -8.09 13.40 5.78
CA ILE A 365 -6.86 14.17 5.91
C ILE A 365 -5.92 13.42 6.86
N GLY A 366 -4.64 13.43 6.56
CA GLY A 366 -3.64 12.79 7.39
C GLY A 366 -2.32 13.53 7.39
N ALA A 367 -1.56 13.36 8.47
CA ALA A 367 -0.18 13.80 8.56
C ALA A 367 0.64 12.77 9.34
N THR A 368 1.86 12.52 8.89
CA THR A 368 2.83 11.68 9.59
C THR A 368 4.16 12.40 9.68
N PHE A 369 4.64 12.64 10.89
CA PHE A 369 5.99 13.10 11.16
C PHE A 369 6.87 11.87 11.37
N TYR A 370 7.99 11.80 10.68
CA TYR A 370 8.90 10.66 10.85
C TYR A 370 10.36 11.08 10.78
N VAL A 371 11.20 10.28 11.41
CA VAL A 371 12.64 10.49 11.50
C VAL A 371 13.34 9.26 10.93
N LEU A 372 14.20 9.49 9.95
CA LEU A 372 15.11 8.48 9.42
C LEU A 372 16.45 8.58 10.14
N GLY A 373 16.88 7.46 10.71
CA GLY A 373 18.13 7.39 11.49
C GLY A 373 18.05 8.06 12.86
N PRO A 374 16.97 7.85 13.67
CA PRO A 374 16.92 8.35 15.03
C PRO A 374 18.01 7.71 15.90
N PHE A 375 18.47 8.44 16.93
CA PHE A 375 19.42 7.92 17.94
C PHE A 375 20.71 7.34 17.36
N ASP A 376 21.23 7.94 16.28
CA ASP A 376 22.42 7.48 15.53
C ASP A 376 22.29 6.04 14.98
N ARG A 377 21.07 5.59 14.74
CA ARG A 377 20.73 4.30 14.15
C ARG A 377 20.22 4.48 12.71
N PRO A 378 21.10 4.45 11.69
CA PRO A 378 20.78 4.94 10.34
C PRO A 378 19.63 4.20 9.64
N TYR A 379 19.34 2.98 10.05
CA TYR A 379 18.30 2.13 9.45
C TYR A 379 17.00 2.08 10.25
N ASP A 380 16.95 2.74 11.41
CA ASP A 380 15.77 2.78 12.23
C ASP A 380 14.83 3.92 11.77
N VAL A 381 13.53 3.77 12.02
CA VAL A 381 12.52 4.79 11.72
C VAL A 381 11.62 4.99 12.92
N LEU A 382 11.45 6.24 13.34
CA LEU A 382 10.46 6.65 14.35
C LEU A 382 9.39 7.50 13.66
N ALA A 383 8.10 7.22 13.89
CA ALA A 383 7.03 8.01 13.29
C ALA A 383 5.87 8.27 14.24
N LEU A 384 5.25 9.45 14.07
CA LEU A 384 4.00 9.85 14.72
C LEU A 384 3.00 10.26 13.65
N GLY A 385 1.89 9.54 13.56
CA GLY A 385 0.83 9.73 12.57
C GLY A 385 -0.49 10.20 13.17
N TYR A 386 -1.22 10.97 12.39
CA TYR A 386 -2.60 11.35 12.64
C TYR A 386 -3.42 11.21 11.37
N THR A 387 -4.65 10.66 11.48
CA THR A 387 -5.63 10.69 10.38
C THR A 387 -7.02 10.98 10.91
N TYR A 388 -7.76 11.78 10.16
CA TYR A 388 -9.17 12.04 10.33
C TYR A 388 -9.89 11.61 9.04
N ASN A 389 -10.84 10.69 9.18
CA ASN A 389 -11.69 10.21 8.09
C ASN A 389 -13.12 10.69 8.35
N GLN A 390 -13.67 11.46 7.41
CA GLN A 390 -15.06 11.91 7.45
C GLN A 390 -15.94 10.84 6.82
N LEU A 391 -16.93 10.37 7.55
CA LEU A 391 -17.90 9.44 7.02
C LEU A 391 -18.96 10.14 6.15
N SER A 392 -19.57 9.38 5.28
CA SER A 392 -20.66 9.83 4.44
C SER A 392 -21.97 9.90 5.22
N ARG A 393 -22.66 11.05 5.15
CA ARG A 393 -23.98 11.20 5.73
C ARG A 393 -25.01 10.24 5.09
N SER A 394 -24.88 9.95 3.81
CA SER A 394 -25.76 8.97 3.13
C SER A 394 -25.58 7.57 3.71
N PHE A 395 -24.35 7.18 4.03
CA PHE A 395 -24.06 5.93 4.73
C PHE A 395 -24.65 5.92 6.15
N GLU A 396 -24.44 6.99 6.92
CA GLU A 396 -25.00 7.12 8.27
C GLU A 396 -26.50 6.94 8.26
N HIS A 397 -27.23 7.70 7.43
CA HIS A 397 -28.69 7.60 7.30
C HIS A 397 -29.15 6.20 6.89
N MET A 398 -28.45 5.54 5.95
CA MET A 398 -28.74 4.18 5.52
C MET A 398 -28.60 3.18 6.68
N ARG A 399 -27.56 3.33 7.50
CA ARG A 399 -27.32 2.46 8.67
C ARG A 399 -28.35 2.69 9.76
N GLU A 400 -28.67 3.96 10.08
CA GLU A 400 -29.70 4.33 11.07
C GLU A 400 -31.08 3.85 10.66
N ALA A 401 -31.45 4.00 9.37
CA ALA A 401 -32.70 3.46 8.83
C ALA A 401 -32.78 1.93 8.92
N SER A 402 -31.63 1.26 8.98
CA SER A 402 -31.52 -0.21 9.20
C SER A 402 -31.45 -0.59 10.68
N GLY A 403 -31.60 0.36 11.62
CA GLY A 403 -31.60 0.14 13.06
C GLY A 403 -30.21 0.01 13.71
N TYR A 404 -29.16 0.41 13.01
CA TYR A 404 -27.78 0.40 13.54
C TYR A 404 -27.34 1.82 13.89
N THR A 405 -26.49 1.95 14.92
CA THR A 405 -25.80 3.20 15.17
C THR A 405 -24.68 3.42 14.16
N ALA A 406 -24.50 4.64 13.69
CA ALA A 406 -23.39 5.04 12.85
C ALA A 406 -22.60 6.18 13.50
N VAL A 407 -21.44 6.49 12.97
CA VAL A 407 -20.59 7.58 13.40
C VAL A 407 -20.29 8.51 12.22
N ASP A 408 -20.02 9.77 12.50
CA ASP A 408 -19.76 10.81 11.51
C ASP A 408 -18.30 10.94 11.12
N PHE A 409 -17.37 10.38 11.95
CA PHE A 409 -15.93 10.36 11.67
C PHE A 409 -15.24 9.16 12.33
N SER A 410 -14.03 8.88 11.85
CA SER A 410 -13.02 8.08 12.54
C SER A 410 -11.73 8.89 12.69
N ARG A 411 -11.02 8.76 13.81
CA ARG A 411 -9.70 9.38 14.04
C ARG A 411 -8.71 8.37 14.56
N ASN A 412 -7.50 8.44 14.04
CA ASN A 412 -6.41 7.58 14.51
C ASN A 412 -5.18 8.42 14.86
N TYR A 413 -4.53 8.06 15.95
CA TYR A 413 -3.21 8.54 16.37
C TYR A 413 -2.29 7.33 16.47
N ALA A 414 -1.18 7.33 15.76
CA ALA A 414 -0.25 6.21 15.73
C ALA A 414 1.18 6.66 16.08
N LEU A 415 1.82 5.91 16.95
CA LEU A 415 3.25 6.02 17.24
C LEU A 415 3.91 4.70 16.81
N SER A 416 4.93 4.75 15.98
CA SER A 416 5.64 3.56 15.51
C SER A 416 7.14 3.69 15.59
N TYR A 417 7.80 2.56 15.79
CA TYR A 417 9.25 2.44 15.76
C TYR A 417 9.65 1.17 15.02
N VAL A 418 10.42 1.35 13.94
CA VAL A 418 11.05 0.27 13.20
C VAL A 418 12.49 0.16 13.66
N TYR A 419 12.84 -0.96 14.24
CA TYR A 419 14.14 -1.25 14.81
C TYR A 419 14.87 -2.29 13.98
N ARG A 420 16.04 -1.94 13.47
CA ARG A 420 16.94 -2.88 12.79
C ARG A 420 17.66 -3.75 13.82
N LEU A 421 17.27 -5.02 13.90
CA LEU A 421 17.94 -6.01 14.74
C LEU A 421 19.28 -6.46 14.17
N GLY A 422 19.36 -6.51 12.86
CA GLY A 422 20.54 -6.90 12.10
C GLY A 422 20.25 -6.77 10.60
N ARG A 423 21.23 -7.10 9.77
CA ARG A 423 21.08 -7.10 8.32
C ARG A 423 19.90 -8.01 7.94
N GLY A 424 18.94 -7.48 7.17
CA GLY A 424 17.76 -8.20 6.73
C GLY A 424 16.74 -8.56 7.83
N VAL A 425 16.89 -8.03 9.06
CA VAL A 425 15.99 -8.35 10.18
C VAL A 425 15.53 -7.07 10.84
N TYR A 426 14.22 -6.81 10.76
CA TYR A 426 13.60 -5.63 11.31
C TYR A 426 12.43 -5.98 12.21
N LEU A 427 12.34 -5.33 13.36
CA LEU A 427 11.22 -5.40 14.29
C LEU A 427 10.47 -4.06 14.25
N SER A 428 9.22 -4.10 13.84
CA SER A 428 8.35 -2.92 13.86
C SER A 428 7.35 -3.03 14.99
N ASN A 429 7.15 -1.95 15.73
CA ASN A 429 6.12 -1.84 16.75
C ASN A 429 5.31 -0.57 16.51
N GLN A 430 3.99 -0.67 16.66
CA GLN A 430 3.07 0.45 16.53
C GLN A 430 2.06 0.42 17.67
N LEU A 431 1.82 1.57 18.26
CA LEU A 431 0.71 1.83 19.17
C LEU A 431 -0.26 2.79 18.49
N SER A 432 -1.53 2.40 18.34
CA SER A 432 -2.56 3.21 17.69
C SER A 432 -3.76 3.41 18.61
N TYR A 433 -4.15 4.67 18.84
CA TYR A 433 -5.40 5.03 19.49
C TYR A 433 -6.41 5.48 18.44
N THR A 434 -7.51 4.73 18.31
CA THR A 434 -8.54 4.95 17.29
C THR A 434 -9.88 5.28 17.95
N VAL A 435 -10.40 6.48 17.71
CA VAL A 435 -11.76 6.87 18.06
C VAL A 435 -12.66 6.44 16.91
N ASN A 436 -13.75 5.73 17.24
CA ASN A 436 -14.65 5.10 16.27
C ASN A 436 -13.89 4.15 15.31
N PRO A 437 -13.42 3.01 15.81
CA PRO A 437 -12.58 2.08 15.02
C PRO A 437 -13.31 1.43 13.84
N ILE A 438 -14.64 1.48 13.81
CA ILE A 438 -15.46 1.10 12.64
C ILE A 438 -16.58 2.12 12.41
N PRO A 439 -17.10 2.24 11.17
CA PRO A 439 -18.17 3.19 10.82
C PRO A 439 -19.51 2.86 11.48
N SER A 440 -19.83 1.56 11.64
CA SER A 440 -21.11 1.09 12.18
C SER A 440 -21.04 -0.42 12.50
N PRO A 441 -21.56 -0.89 13.67
CA PRO A 441 -22.16 -0.09 14.75
C PRO A 441 -21.09 0.69 15.53
N LYS A 442 -21.47 1.83 16.12
CA LYS A 442 -20.56 2.63 16.96
C LYS A 442 -19.90 1.79 18.05
N GLN A 443 -18.58 1.90 18.16
CA GLN A 443 -17.75 1.18 19.12
C GLN A 443 -17.05 2.15 20.07
N ALA A 444 -16.60 1.66 21.23
CA ALA A 444 -15.68 2.37 22.09
C ALA A 444 -14.34 2.61 21.37
N PRO A 445 -13.58 3.64 21.76
CA PRO A 445 -12.23 3.84 21.23
C PRO A 445 -11.34 2.62 21.50
N ALA A 446 -10.52 2.24 20.52
CA ALA A 446 -9.58 1.14 20.61
C ALA A 446 -8.15 1.68 20.83
N LEU A 447 -7.36 0.96 21.62
CA LEU A 447 -5.92 1.15 21.75
C LEU A 447 -5.23 -0.13 21.29
N THR A 448 -4.76 -0.18 20.06
CA THR A 448 -4.14 -1.38 19.50
C THR A 448 -2.62 -1.27 19.53
N TRP A 449 -1.99 -2.38 19.92
CA TRP A 449 -0.56 -2.60 19.76
C TRP A 449 -0.33 -3.62 18.64
N MET A 450 0.45 -3.24 17.65
CA MET A 450 0.92 -4.11 16.58
C MET A 450 2.42 -4.33 16.72
N SER A 451 2.86 -5.57 16.61
CA SER A 451 4.27 -5.92 16.51
C SER A 451 4.50 -6.83 15.33
N SER A 452 5.57 -6.60 14.57
CA SER A 452 5.90 -7.40 13.41
C SER A 452 7.40 -7.58 13.23
N LEU A 453 7.77 -8.76 12.73
CA LEU A 453 9.13 -9.13 12.36
C LEU A 453 9.19 -9.26 10.83
N SER A 454 10.10 -8.51 10.20
CA SER A 454 10.40 -8.61 8.78
C SER A 454 11.76 -9.23 8.55
N LEU A 455 11.81 -10.20 7.65
CA LEU A 455 13.04 -10.88 7.20
C LEU A 455 13.18 -10.66 5.70
N SER A 456 14.35 -10.21 5.24
CA SER A 456 14.66 -10.05 3.80
C SER A 456 15.85 -10.91 3.43
N TYR A 457 15.80 -11.66 2.34
CA TYR A 457 16.82 -12.62 1.91
C TYR A 457 16.99 -12.71 0.40
#